data_546c5a0011de4bce090014dbe0aca95e
#
_entry.id   546c5a0011de4bce090014dbe0aca95e
#
_cell.length_a   1.000
_cell.length_b   1.000
_cell.length_c   1.000
_cell.angle_alpha   90.00
_cell.angle_beta   90.00
_cell.angle_gamma   90.00
#
_symmetry.space_group_name_H-M   'P 1'
#
loop_
_entity.id
_entity.type
_entity.pdbx_description
1 polymer ?
#
loop_
_entity_poly.entity_id
_entity_poly.type
_entity_poly.pdbx_seq_one_letter_code
_entity_poly.pdbx_strand_id
1 'polypeptide(L)'
;THKIMEQKIEKTLHGPDQDDYYSAALYEMESGKNYQRGLEWINTTLKMREKALWWDLRLKAILLMKLNRRKEALTLAKEGLVMAKNKESEFGINEFNRILRELEMQ
;
A
#
# COMPACT_ATOMS: atom_id res chain seq x y z
N THR A 1 -18.09 -0.17 2.42
CA THR A 1 -18.32 -1.30 3.29
C THR A 1 -17.71 -2.57 2.71
N HIS A 2 -17.61 -3.57 3.54
CA HIS A 2 -17.04 -4.85 3.18
C HIS A 2 -17.79 -5.50 2.00
N LYS A 3 -19.10 -5.50 2.08
CA LYS A 3 -19.96 -6.07 1.05
C LYS A 3 -19.82 -5.35 -0.30
N ILE A 4 -19.73 -4.03 -0.25
CA ILE A 4 -19.55 -3.23 -1.46
C ILE A 4 -18.22 -3.55 -2.13
N MET A 5 -17.17 -3.72 -1.32
CA MET A 5 -15.85 -4.05 -1.82
C MET A 5 -15.84 -5.42 -2.52
N GLU A 6 -16.51 -6.40 -1.92
CA GLU A 6 -16.65 -7.73 -2.53
C GLU A 6 -17.36 -7.63 -3.88
N GLN A 7 -18.44 -6.86 -3.95
CA GLN A 7 -19.18 -6.67 -5.19
C GLN A 7 -18.30 -6.03 -6.27
N LYS A 8 -17.47 -5.05 -5.88
CA LYS A 8 -16.59 -4.37 -6.81
C LYS A 8 -15.59 -5.35 -7.42
N ILE A 9 -15.01 -6.21 -6.60
CA ILE A 9 -14.06 -7.21 -7.07
C ILE A 9 -14.73 -8.22 -7.98
N GLU A 10 -15.95 -8.65 -7.64
CA GLU A 10 -16.68 -9.65 -8.40
C GLU A 10 -17.25 -9.15 -9.74
N LYS A 11 -17.51 -7.85 -9.84
CA LYS A 11 -18.15 -7.26 -11.02
C LYS A 11 -17.25 -7.17 -12.24
N THR A 12 -15.96 -7.37 -12.08
CA THR A 12 -15.02 -7.24 -13.19
C THR A 12 -15.18 -8.39 -14.14
N LEU A 13 -15.44 -8.10 -15.43
CA LEU A 13 -15.68 -9.11 -16.45
C LEU A 13 -14.51 -10.08 -16.62
N HIS A 14 -13.32 -9.60 -16.46
CA HIS A 14 -12.10 -10.40 -16.62
C HIS A 14 -11.45 -10.72 -15.28
N GLY A 15 -12.24 -10.62 -14.20
CA GLY A 15 -11.75 -10.78 -12.85
C GLY A 15 -11.27 -9.44 -12.29
N PRO A 16 -10.90 -9.41 -11.00
CA PRO A 16 -10.41 -8.18 -10.35
C PRO A 16 -9.09 -7.72 -10.97
N ASP A 17 -8.92 -6.42 -11.13
CA ASP A 17 -7.65 -5.87 -11.60
C ASP A 17 -6.82 -5.30 -10.43
N GLN A 18 -5.65 -4.75 -10.76
CA GLN A 18 -4.74 -4.22 -9.74
C GLN A 18 -5.37 -3.10 -8.92
N ASP A 19 -6.23 -2.28 -9.52
CA ASP A 19 -6.87 -1.19 -8.80
C ASP A 19 -7.91 -1.70 -7.81
N ASP A 20 -8.58 -2.79 -8.13
CA ASP A 20 -9.53 -3.43 -7.22
C ASP A 20 -8.80 -3.96 -5.97
N TYR A 21 -7.66 -4.61 -6.17
CA TYR A 21 -6.87 -5.11 -5.05
C TYR A 21 -6.24 -3.98 -4.24
N TYR A 22 -5.84 -2.89 -4.91
CA TYR A 22 -5.34 -1.71 -4.22
C TYR A 22 -6.43 -1.13 -3.30
N SER A 23 -7.65 -0.98 -3.83
CA SER A 23 -8.77 -0.45 -3.04
C SER A 23 -9.09 -1.35 -1.84
N ALA A 24 -9.01 -2.66 -2.03
CA ALA A 24 -9.24 -3.61 -0.93
C ALA A 24 -8.16 -3.47 0.15
N ALA A 25 -6.90 -3.32 -0.26
CA ALA A 25 -5.79 -3.12 0.67
C ALA A 25 -5.96 -1.81 1.44
N LEU A 26 -6.35 -0.75 0.74
CA LEU A 26 -6.58 0.55 1.37
C LEU A 26 -7.69 0.47 2.42
N TYR A 27 -8.75 -0.23 2.09
CA TYR A 27 -9.85 -0.42 3.04
C TYR A 27 -9.37 -1.11 4.32
N GLU A 28 -8.59 -2.18 4.19
CA GLU A 28 -8.08 -2.88 5.37
C GLU A 28 -7.13 -2.00 6.19
N MET A 29 -6.30 -1.22 5.53
CA MET A 29 -5.40 -0.31 6.21
C MET A 29 -6.18 0.76 6.98
N GLU A 30 -7.18 1.36 6.35
CA GLU A 30 -7.96 2.43 6.97
C GLU A 30 -8.87 1.93 8.08
N SER A 31 -9.47 0.74 7.89
CA SER A 31 -10.37 0.18 8.90
C SER A 31 -9.61 -0.40 10.09
N GLY A 32 -8.37 -0.82 9.88
CA GLY A 32 -7.55 -1.43 10.90
C GLY A 32 -8.00 -2.81 11.36
N LYS A 33 -8.94 -3.42 10.62
CA LYS A 33 -9.50 -4.71 11.02
C LYS A 33 -8.61 -5.89 10.70
N ASN A 34 -7.89 -5.81 9.58
CA ASN A 34 -7.07 -6.95 9.14
C ASN A 34 -5.89 -6.47 8.30
N TYR A 35 -4.85 -6.02 8.98
CA TYR A 35 -3.64 -5.53 8.30
C TYR A 35 -2.96 -6.62 7.48
N GLN A 36 -3.01 -7.87 7.95
CA GLN A 36 -2.41 -8.98 7.22
C GLN A 36 -3.10 -9.19 5.87
N ARG A 37 -4.43 -9.13 5.85
CA ARG A 37 -5.19 -9.22 4.60
C ARG A 37 -4.85 -8.04 3.69
N GLY A 38 -4.74 -6.85 4.27
CA GLY A 38 -4.35 -5.66 3.50
C GLY A 38 -3.01 -5.87 2.83
N LEU A 39 -2.04 -6.45 3.54
CA LEU A 39 -0.73 -6.75 3.00
C LEU A 39 -0.83 -7.74 1.83
N GLU A 40 -1.66 -8.77 1.97
CA GLU A 40 -1.88 -9.75 0.90
C GLU A 40 -2.46 -9.08 -0.34
N TRP A 41 -3.44 -8.18 -0.15
CA TRP A 41 -4.05 -7.46 -1.27
C TRP A 41 -3.06 -6.55 -1.98
N ILE A 42 -2.23 -5.81 -1.23
CA ILE A 42 -1.26 -4.92 -1.88
C ILE A 42 -0.15 -5.71 -2.58
N ASN A 43 0.22 -6.86 -2.03
CA ASN A 43 1.18 -7.73 -2.71
C ASN A 43 0.62 -8.24 -4.03
N THR A 44 -0.67 -8.56 -4.06
CA THR A 44 -1.34 -8.96 -5.31
C THR A 44 -1.35 -7.80 -6.31
N THR A 45 -1.65 -6.59 -5.83
CA THR A 45 -1.58 -5.38 -6.66
C THR A 45 -0.22 -5.26 -7.34
N LEU A 46 0.84 -5.41 -6.55
CA LEU A 46 2.21 -5.26 -7.07
C LEU A 46 2.56 -6.34 -8.08
N LYS A 47 2.04 -7.55 -7.90
CA LYS A 47 2.25 -8.63 -8.88
C LYS A 47 1.58 -8.35 -10.21
N MET A 48 0.43 -7.70 -10.17
CA MET A 48 -0.35 -7.42 -11.37
C MET A 48 0.11 -6.17 -12.12
N ARG A 49 0.79 -5.25 -11.44
CA ARG A 49 1.30 -4.04 -12.09
C ARG A 49 2.58 -4.36 -12.85
N GLU A 50 2.72 -3.77 -14.02
CA GLU A 50 3.99 -3.85 -14.76
C GLU A 50 5.09 -3.12 -14.01
N LYS A 51 4.74 -2.00 -13.41
CA LYS A 51 5.68 -1.17 -12.67
C LYS A 51 5.01 -0.67 -11.40
N ALA A 52 5.64 -0.90 -10.26
CA ALA A 52 5.13 -0.41 -8.98
C ALA A 52 5.02 1.11 -9.00
N LEU A 53 3.98 1.63 -8.38
CA LEU A 53 3.76 3.06 -8.24
C LEU A 53 4.11 3.47 -6.81
N TRP A 54 4.52 4.74 -6.62
CA TRP A 54 4.96 5.15 -5.28
C TRP A 54 3.85 4.98 -4.23
N TRP A 55 2.60 5.18 -4.62
CA TRP A 55 1.49 5.01 -3.65
C TRP A 55 1.25 3.55 -3.29
N ASP A 56 1.60 2.61 -4.15
CA ASP A 56 1.57 1.19 -3.80
C ASP A 56 2.58 0.90 -2.69
N LEU A 57 3.78 1.43 -2.83
CA LEU A 57 4.83 1.24 -1.83
C LEU A 57 4.49 1.93 -0.52
N ARG A 58 3.85 3.10 -0.60
CA ARG A 58 3.39 3.80 0.59
C ARG A 58 2.40 2.94 1.38
N LEU A 59 1.39 2.42 0.70
CA LEU A 59 0.38 1.60 1.36
C LEU A 59 1.00 0.35 1.97
N LYS A 60 1.86 -0.32 1.22
CA LYS A 60 2.54 -1.51 1.74
C LYS A 60 3.43 -1.19 2.93
N ALA A 61 4.16 -0.08 2.87
CA ALA A 61 5.04 0.33 3.98
C ALA A 61 4.23 0.58 5.25
N ILE A 62 3.08 1.24 5.13
CA ILE A 62 2.21 1.49 6.28
C ILE A 62 1.70 0.17 6.86
N LEU A 63 1.27 -0.75 6.01
CA LEU A 63 0.79 -2.06 6.48
C LEU A 63 1.90 -2.85 7.17
N LEU A 64 3.10 -2.84 6.63
CA LEU A 64 4.24 -3.50 7.25
C LEU A 64 4.56 -2.90 8.62
N MET A 65 4.49 -1.56 8.72
CA MET A 65 4.71 -0.87 9.97
C MET A 65 3.66 -1.28 11.02
N LYS A 66 2.39 -1.36 10.62
CA LYS A 66 1.31 -1.77 11.51
C LYS A 66 1.46 -3.23 11.96
N LEU A 67 2.14 -4.04 11.18
CA LEU A 67 2.39 -5.45 11.50
C LEU A 67 3.74 -5.64 12.22
N ASN A 68 4.40 -4.56 12.61
CA ASN A 68 5.69 -4.58 13.29
C ASN A 68 6.83 -5.18 12.44
N ARG A 69 6.69 -5.12 11.13
CA ARG A 69 7.73 -5.57 10.20
C ARG A 69 8.57 -4.38 9.78
N ARG A 70 9.29 -3.83 10.75
CA ARG A 70 9.98 -2.54 10.61
C ARG A 70 11.07 -2.52 9.55
N LYS A 71 11.88 -3.56 9.46
CA LYS A 71 12.99 -3.60 8.49
C LYS A 71 12.47 -3.55 7.06
N GLU A 72 11.43 -4.33 6.80
CA GLU A 72 10.81 -4.34 5.48
C GLU A 72 10.16 -3.01 5.17
N ALA A 73 9.46 -2.43 6.15
CA ALA A 73 8.84 -1.13 5.99
C ALA A 73 9.87 -0.05 5.71
N LEU A 74 11.00 -0.09 6.41
CA LEU A 74 12.07 0.89 6.24
C LEU A 74 12.66 0.84 4.83
N THR A 75 12.99 -0.36 4.36
CA THR A 75 13.54 -0.55 3.01
C THR A 75 12.57 -0.03 1.96
N LEU A 76 11.30 -0.38 2.12
CA LEU A 76 10.26 0.00 1.16
C LEU A 76 10.00 1.50 1.17
N ALA A 77 10.02 2.10 2.35
CA ALA A 77 9.81 3.56 2.47
C ALA A 77 10.94 4.34 1.78
N LYS A 78 12.17 3.85 1.89
CA LYS A 78 13.30 4.48 1.21
C LYS A 78 13.15 4.39 -0.31
N GLU A 79 12.75 3.22 -0.82
CA GLU A 79 12.50 3.05 -2.24
C GLU A 79 11.37 3.95 -2.72
N GLY A 80 10.29 3.99 -1.95
CA GLY A 80 9.14 4.82 -2.28
C GLY A 80 9.47 6.30 -2.29
N LEU A 81 10.34 6.74 -1.38
CA LEU A 81 10.77 8.13 -1.35
C LEU A 81 11.50 8.51 -2.62
N VAL A 82 12.40 7.65 -3.11
CA VAL A 82 13.10 7.89 -4.37
C VAL A 82 12.11 8.00 -5.52
N MET A 83 11.13 7.09 -5.57
CA MET A 83 10.12 7.13 -6.61
C MET A 83 9.28 8.40 -6.57
N ALA A 84 8.89 8.82 -5.36
CA ALA A 84 8.11 10.05 -5.20
C ALA A 84 8.90 11.29 -5.63
N LYS A 85 10.20 11.32 -5.32
CA LYS A 85 11.07 12.39 -5.77
C LYS A 85 11.20 12.42 -7.29
N ASN A 86 11.35 11.25 -7.90
CA ASN A 86 11.45 11.17 -9.37
C ASN A 86 10.17 11.64 -10.06
N LYS A 87 9.03 11.46 -9.41
CA LYS A 87 7.74 11.92 -9.93
C LYS A 87 7.40 13.33 -9.48
N GLU A 88 8.27 13.94 -8.70
CA GLU A 88 8.08 15.29 -8.15
C GLU A 88 6.76 15.41 -7.39
N SER A 89 6.40 14.36 -6.66
CA SER A 89 5.16 14.34 -5.87
C SER A 89 5.44 14.83 -4.46
N GLU A 90 5.06 16.08 -4.17
CA GLU A 90 5.22 16.64 -2.82
C GLU A 90 4.49 15.80 -1.79
N PHE A 91 3.27 15.39 -2.12
CA PHE A 91 2.48 14.57 -1.20
C PHE A 91 3.20 13.25 -0.90
N GLY A 92 3.70 12.58 -1.94
CA GLY A 92 4.42 11.31 -1.77
C GLY A 92 5.68 11.50 -0.94
N ILE A 93 6.46 12.52 -1.23
CA ILE A 93 7.69 12.83 -0.50
C ILE A 93 7.38 13.04 0.99
N ASN A 94 6.37 13.84 1.29
CA ASN A 94 5.98 14.13 2.67
C ASN A 94 5.51 12.87 3.39
N GLU A 95 4.75 12.02 2.72
CA GLU A 95 4.25 10.77 3.30
C GLU A 95 5.38 9.82 3.64
N PHE A 96 6.34 9.63 2.73
CA PHE A 96 7.46 8.75 3.01
C PHE A 96 8.39 9.29 4.10
N ASN A 97 8.57 10.60 4.13
CA ASN A 97 9.36 11.23 5.21
C ASN A 97 8.68 11.01 6.56
N ARG A 98 7.36 11.11 6.61
CA ARG A 98 6.61 10.86 7.84
C ARG A 98 6.76 9.40 8.27
N ILE A 99 6.62 8.47 7.34
CA ILE A 99 6.77 7.04 7.63
C ILE A 99 8.17 6.75 8.17
N LEU A 100 9.20 7.31 7.52
CA LEU A 100 10.57 7.10 7.95
C LEU A 100 10.81 7.63 9.36
N ARG A 101 10.24 8.80 9.69
CA ARG A 101 10.36 9.36 11.04
C ARG A 101 9.70 8.44 12.07
N GLU A 102 8.51 7.94 11.77
CA GLU A 102 7.82 7.03 12.69
C GLU A 102 8.63 5.76 12.92
N LEU A 103 9.23 5.22 11.87
CA LEU A 103 10.06 4.02 11.98
C LEU A 103 11.31 4.26 12.83
N GLU A 104 11.91 5.43 12.71
CA GLU A 104 13.09 5.78 13.50
C GLU A 104 12.76 5.97 14.97
N MET A 105 11.54 6.35 15.29
CA MET A 105 11.10 6.59 16.66
C MET A 105 10.69 5.32 17.41
N GLN A 106 10.53 4.22 16.73
CA GLN A 106 10.08 2.96 17.33
C GLN A 106 11.22 2.15 17.95
#